data_59612becf73b16017e141efcfe09446b
#
_entry.id   59612becf73b16017e141efcfe09446b
#
_cell.length_a   1.000
_cell.length_b   1.000
_cell.length_c   1.000
_cell.angle_alpha   90.00
_cell.angle_beta   90.00
_cell.angle_gamma   90.00
#
_symmetry.space_group_name_H-M   'P 1'
#
loop_
_entity.id
_entity.type
_entity.pdbx_description
1 polymer ?
#
loop_
_entity_poly.entity_id
_entity_poly.type
_entity_poly.pdbx_seq_one_letter_code
_entity_poly.pdbx_strand_id
1 'polypeptide(L)'
;NSWKYGFIIRYPLFKKHITGIRFEPWHIRFVGLPHSEIIYKEGLTLEEYISSFEIGSYYNFKNYYISRQEGDNLLIPYNLKEIMVSPDNTGCYIITGMIV
;
A
#
# COMPACT_ATOMS: atom_id res chain seq x y z
N ASN A 1 2.23 8.25 15.46
CA ASN A 1 3.11 7.10 15.18
C ASN A 1 2.35 5.83 14.82
N SER A 2 1.07 5.95 14.46
CA SER A 2 0.27 4.80 14.03
C SER A 2 0.86 4.11 12.78
N TRP A 3 1.59 4.86 11.95
CA TRP A 3 2.22 4.29 10.76
C TRP A 3 3.27 3.21 11.09
N LYS A 4 3.89 3.28 12.26
CA LYS A 4 4.87 2.26 12.70
C LYS A 4 4.22 0.91 12.93
N TYR A 5 2.90 0.89 13.12
CA TYR A 5 2.12 -0.32 13.38
C TYR A 5 1.24 -0.70 12.20
N GLY A 6 1.47 -0.10 11.03
CA GLY A 6 0.74 -0.46 9.82
C GLY A 6 -0.52 0.35 9.54
N PHE A 7 -0.78 1.43 10.29
CA PHE A 7 -1.99 2.23 10.14
C PHE A 7 -1.72 3.55 9.43
N ILE A 8 -2.70 4.04 8.69
CA ILE A 8 -2.66 5.36 8.05
C ILE A 8 -3.90 6.16 8.42
N ILE A 9 -3.79 7.49 8.32
CA ILE A 9 -4.96 8.36 8.30
C ILE A 9 -5.55 8.23 6.89
N ARG A 10 -6.79 7.71 6.80
CA ARG A 10 -7.41 7.40 5.50
C ARG A 10 -7.70 8.65 4.68
N TYR A 11 -8.10 9.74 5.35
CA TYR A 11 -8.46 11.00 4.71
C TYR A 11 -7.60 12.13 5.26
N PRO A 12 -6.36 12.28 4.74
CA PRO A 12 -5.43 13.25 5.28
C PRO A 12 -5.76 14.69 4.89
N LEU A 13 -5.13 15.63 5.59
CA LEU A 13 -5.33 17.06 5.41
C LEU A 13 -4.96 17.50 3.99
N PHE A 14 -5.76 18.40 3.42
CA PHE A 14 -5.56 19.00 2.09
C PHE A 14 -5.64 17.99 0.91
N LYS A 15 -6.27 16.84 1.10
CA LYS A 15 -6.36 15.81 0.06
C LYS A 15 -7.79 15.51 -0.39
N LYS A 16 -8.77 16.36 -0.03
CA LYS A 16 -10.17 16.16 -0.41
C LYS A 16 -10.35 16.04 -1.92
N HIS A 17 -9.57 16.76 -2.70
CA HIS A 17 -9.65 16.72 -4.16
C HIS A 17 -9.26 15.36 -4.74
N ILE A 18 -8.59 14.52 -3.97
CA ILE A 18 -8.20 13.16 -4.38
C ILE A 18 -9.14 12.13 -3.77
N THR A 19 -9.38 12.20 -2.46
CA THR A 19 -10.18 11.20 -1.76
C THR A 19 -11.69 11.44 -1.85
N GLY A 20 -12.09 12.69 -2.14
CA GLY A 20 -13.49 13.10 -2.09
C GLY A 20 -14.00 13.38 -0.68
N ILE A 21 -13.18 13.15 0.34
CA ILE A 21 -13.57 13.29 1.75
C ILE A 21 -12.63 14.28 2.45
N ARG A 22 -13.22 15.18 3.24
CA ARG A 22 -12.46 16.14 4.00
C ARG A 22 -11.58 15.45 5.04
N PHE A 23 -10.60 16.18 5.58
CA PHE A 23 -9.72 15.69 6.62
C PHE A 23 -10.46 15.07 7.79
N GLU A 24 -10.14 13.82 8.11
CA GLU A 24 -10.72 13.08 9.23
C GLU A 24 -9.61 12.37 10.00
N PRO A 25 -9.00 13.05 10.99
CA PRO A 25 -7.86 12.44 11.71
C PRO A 25 -8.24 11.22 12.54
N TRP A 26 -9.54 11.02 12.82
CA TRP A 26 -10.05 9.86 13.55
C TRP A 26 -10.27 8.64 12.65
N HIS A 27 -10.24 8.80 11.33
CA HIS A 27 -10.50 7.70 10.40
C HIS A 27 -9.17 7.08 10.00
N ILE A 28 -8.79 6.02 10.71
CA ILE A 28 -7.56 5.30 10.43
C ILE A 28 -7.86 3.96 9.75
N ARG A 29 -6.92 3.50 8.94
CA ARG A 29 -7.04 2.23 8.22
C ARG A 29 -5.75 1.45 8.36
N PHE A 30 -5.87 0.14 8.59
CA PHE A 30 -4.73 -0.76 8.57
C PHE A 30 -4.38 -1.11 7.12
N VAL A 31 -3.15 -0.87 6.73
CA VAL A 31 -2.62 -1.25 5.41
C VAL A 31 -1.37 -2.12 5.53
N GLY A 32 -0.82 -2.23 6.72
CA GLY A 32 0.38 -3.02 6.98
C GLY A 32 1.66 -2.30 6.61
N LEU A 33 2.77 -2.90 7.01
CA LEU A 33 4.10 -2.45 6.65
C LEU A 33 4.54 -3.15 5.36
N PRO A 34 5.30 -2.53 4.48
CA PRO A 34 5.90 -1.18 4.61
C PRO A 34 4.99 -0.06 4.12
N HIS A 35 3.77 -0.38 3.72
CA HIS A 35 2.85 0.56 3.05
C HIS A 35 2.57 1.80 3.89
N SER A 36 2.27 1.60 5.18
CA SER A 36 1.96 2.72 6.07
C SER A 36 3.15 3.66 6.25
N GLU A 37 4.36 3.13 6.30
CA GLU A 37 5.57 3.94 6.41
C GLU A 37 5.77 4.79 5.16
N ILE A 38 5.64 4.19 3.97
CA ILE A 38 5.82 4.91 2.71
C ILE A 38 4.77 6.01 2.58
N ILE A 39 3.52 5.68 2.83
CA ILE A 39 2.40 6.63 2.74
C ILE A 39 2.63 7.81 3.68
N TYR A 40 3.02 7.54 4.92
CA TYR A 40 3.25 8.59 5.90
C TYR A 40 4.42 9.49 5.53
N LYS A 41 5.56 8.90 5.19
CA LYS A 41 6.79 9.66 4.93
C LYS A 41 6.73 10.46 3.63
N GLU A 42 5.99 9.98 2.64
CA GLU A 42 5.84 10.68 1.37
C GLU A 42 4.58 11.54 1.30
N GLY A 43 3.76 11.54 2.35
CA GLY A 43 2.57 12.37 2.42
C GLY A 43 1.50 12.01 1.40
N LEU A 44 1.31 10.73 1.14
CA LEU A 44 0.38 10.24 0.13
C LEU A 44 -1.00 9.91 0.71
N THR A 45 -2.01 9.93 -0.15
CA THR A 45 -3.27 9.22 0.13
C THR A 45 -3.11 7.76 -0.24
N LEU A 46 -4.03 6.91 0.20
CA LEU A 46 -4.07 5.52 -0.24
C LEU A 46 -4.24 5.44 -1.76
N GLU A 47 -5.09 6.30 -2.33
CA GLU A 47 -5.32 6.37 -3.77
C GLU A 47 -4.05 6.69 -4.54
N GLU A 48 -3.31 7.71 -4.09
CA GLU A 48 -2.03 8.09 -4.72
C GLU A 48 -1.01 6.97 -4.63
N TYR A 49 -0.96 6.30 -3.47
CA TYR A 49 -0.02 5.21 -3.25
C TYR A 49 -0.27 4.05 -4.20
N ILE A 50 -1.51 3.58 -4.29
CA ILE A 50 -1.87 2.48 -5.18
C ILE A 50 -1.57 2.84 -6.63
N SER A 51 -1.94 4.05 -7.06
CA SER A 51 -1.73 4.51 -8.44
C SER A 51 -0.25 4.65 -8.80
N SER A 52 0.62 4.78 -7.81
CA SER A 52 2.06 4.91 -8.06
C SER A 52 2.70 3.62 -8.55
N PHE A 53 2.03 2.48 -8.34
CA PHE A 53 2.55 1.18 -8.78
C PHE A 53 2.08 0.86 -10.19
N GLU A 54 3.03 0.62 -11.07
CA GLU A 54 2.74 0.14 -12.41
C GLU A 54 2.33 -1.33 -12.33
N ILE A 55 1.20 -1.67 -12.96
CA ILE A 55 0.67 -3.03 -12.93
C ILE A 55 1.65 -3.99 -13.63
N GLY A 56 1.97 -5.08 -12.97
CA GLY A 56 2.89 -6.09 -13.48
C GLY A 56 4.35 -5.87 -13.11
N SER A 57 4.70 -4.72 -12.55
CA SER A 57 6.06 -4.43 -12.10
C SER A 57 6.22 -4.75 -10.62
N TYR A 58 7.47 -4.80 -10.17
CA TYR A 58 7.74 -4.95 -8.75
C TYR A 58 8.64 -3.83 -8.24
N TYR A 59 8.59 -3.60 -6.94
CA TYR A 59 9.34 -2.54 -6.28
C TYR A 59 9.96 -3.07 -5.01
N ASN A 60 11.12 -2.55 -4.67
CA ASN A 60 11.80 -2.88 -3.41
C ASN A 60 11.81 -1.66 -2.51
N PHE A 61 11.43 -1.86 -1.26
CA PHE A 61 11.58 -0.85 -0.22
C PHE A 61 12.20 -1.52 0.99
N LYS A 62 13.42 -1.11 1.32
CA LYS A 62 14.21 -1.80 2.35
C LYS A 62 14.29 -3.29 2.01
N ASN A 63 13.81 -4.15 2.89
CA ASN A 63 13.81 -5.60 2.70
C ASN A 63 12.49 -6.13 2.16
N TYR A 64 11.59 -5.24 1.74
CA TYR A 64 10.27 -5.63 1.26
C TYR A 64 10.21 -5.65 -0.25
N TYR A 65 9.48 -6.64 -0.75
CA TYR A 65 9.07 -6.75 -2.14
C TYR A 65 7.60 -6.33 -2.22
N ILE A 66 7.26 -5.49 -3.19
CA ILE A 66 5.89 -5.03 -3.42
C ILE A 66 5.59 -5.15 -4.90
N SER A 67 4.45 -5.74 -5.25
CA SER A 67 4.02 -5.86 -6.65
C SER A 67 2.52 -5.65 -6.75
N ARG A 68 2.10 -4.88 -7.75
CA ARG A 68 0.70 -4.70 -8.11
C ARG A 68 0.41 -5.54 -9.34
N GLN A 69 -0.49 -6.50 -9.22
CA GLN A 69 -0.79 -7.44 -10.30
C GLN A 69 -2.29 -7.60 -10.50
N GLU A 70 -2.69 -7.87 -11.74
CA GLU A 70 -4.07 -8.20 -12.08
C GLU A 70 -4.17 -9.63 -12.58
N GLY A 71 -5.41 -10.16 -12.64
CA GLY A 71 -5.66 -11.48 -13.16
C GLY A 71 -5.67 -12.59 -12.13
N ASP A 72 -5.85 -13.80 -12.59
CA ASP A 72 -6.05 -14.97 -11.73
C ASP A 72 -4.73 -15.68 -11.39
N ASN A 73 -3.67 -15.38 -12.11
CA ASN A 73 -2.37 -16.03 -11.93
C ASN A 73 -1.34 -15.02 -11.42
N LEU A 74 -1.27 -14.89 -10.09
CA LEU A 74 -0.32 -13.98 -9.48
C LEU A 74 1.07 -14.61 -9.45
N LEU A 75 2.06 -13.80 -9.83
CA LEU A 75 3.47 -14.25 -9.84
C LEU A 75 4.11 -13.82 -8.53
N ILE A 76 4.48 -14.80 -7.70
CA ILE A 76 5.09 -14.55 -6.39
C ILE A 76 6.46 -15.22 -6.39
N PRO A 77 7.56 -14.45 -6.15
CA PRO A 77 8.89 -15.02 -6.05
C PRO A 77 8.96 -16.04 -4.89
N TYR A 78 9.71 -17.11 -5.10
CA TYR A 78 9.84 -18.17 -4.08
C TYR A 78 10.72 -17.75 -2.90
N ASN A 79 11.52 -16.71 -3.04
CA ASN A 79 12.46 -16.24 -2.01
C ASN A 79 11.84 -15.18 -1.09
N LEU A 80 10.53 -15.19 -0.94
CA LEU A 80 9.82 -14.29 -0.04
C LEU A 80 9.29 -15.04 1.16
N LYS A 81 9.23 -14.33 2.29
CA LYS A 81 8.54 -14.81 3.50
C LYS A 81 7.49 -13.79 3.94
N GLU A 82 6.59 -14.22 4.81
CA GLU A 82 5.51 -13.36 5.34
C GLU A 82 4.71 -12.70 4.22
N ILE A 83 4.31 -13.52 3.24
CA ILE A 83 3.61 -13.05 2.05
C ILE A 83 2.20 -12.64 2.39
N MET A 84 1.80 -11.44 1.95
CA MET A 84 0.44 -10.95 2.04
C MET A 84 -0.06 -10.59 0.65
N VAL A 85 -1.30 -10.92 0.36
CA VAL A 85 -1.97 -10.58 -0.90
C VAL A 85 -3.27 -9.86 -0.53
N SER A 86 -3.41 -8.62 -0.98
CA SER A 86 -4.57 -7.79 -0.66
C SER A 86 -5.17 -7.18 -1.92
N PRO A 87 -6.50 -7.20 -2.06
CA PRO A 87 -7.13 -6.48 -3.17
C PRO A 87 -6.95 -4.98 -2.98
N ASP A 88 -6.73 -4.26 -4.09
CA ASP A 88 -6.49 -2.82 -4.04
C ASP A 88 -7.77 -2.00 -4.31
N ASN A 89 -8.92 -2.67 -4.46
CA ASN A 89 -10.23 -2.09 -4.76
C ASN A 89 -10.33 -1.47 -6.17
N THR A 90 -9.36 -1.74 -7.04
CA THR A 90 -9.42 -1.32 -8.46
C THR A 90 -9.44 -2.50 -9.41
N GLY A 91 -9.54 -3.72 -8.89
CA GLY A 91 -9.49 -4.94 -9.69
C GLY A 91 -8.13 -5.62 -9.70
N CYS A 92 -7.15 -5.04 -9.01
CA CYS A 92 -5.81 -5.61 -8.90
C CYS A 92 -5.53 -6.06 -7.47
N TYR A 93 -4.37 -6.67 -7.28
CA TYR A 93 -3.89 -7.13 -5.98
C TYR A 93 -2.52 -6.53 -5.69
N ILE A 94 -2.29 -6.20 -4.42
CA ILE A 94 -0.97 -5.81 -3.93
C ILE A 94 -0.37 -7.02 -3.23
N ILE A 95 0.77 -7.47 -3.72
CA ILE A 95 1.53 -8.57 -3.14
C ILE A 95 2.69 -7.95 -2.36
N THR A 96 2.83 -8.36 -1.12
CA THR A 96 3.89 -7.86 -0.25
C THR A 96 4.58 -9.05 0.40
N GLY A 97 5.89 -9.01 0.47
CA GLY A 97 6.67 -10.04 1.16
C GLY A 97 8.01 -9.48 1.59
N MET A 98 8.66 -10.19 2.49
CA MET A 98 10.02 -9.86 2.91
C MET A 98 11.00 -10.74 2.15
N ILE A 99 12.05 -10.12 1.63
CA ILE A 99 13.10 -10.85 0.90
C ILE A 99 13.94 -11.63 1.91
N VAL A 100 14.03 -12.91 1.65
CA VAL A 100 14.82 -13.83 2.49
C VAL A 100 16.31 -13.64 2.22
#